data_5d4d04516ea5eb25c939f190dea3e88a
#
_entry.id   5d4d04516ea5eb25c939f190dea3e88a
#
_cell.length_a   1.000
_cell.length_b   1.000
_cell.length_c   1.000
_cell.angle_alpha   90.00
_cell.angle_beta   90.00
_cell.angle_gamma   90.00
#
_symmetry.space_group_name_H-M   'P 1'
#
loop_
_entity.id
_entity.type
_entity.pdbx_description
1 polymer ?
#
loop_
_entity_poly.entity_id
_entity_poly.type
_entity_poly.pdbx_seq_one_letter_code
_entity_poly.pdbx_strand_id
1 'polypeptide(L)'
;MGPFMTINLTIPDIQELKPRITVFGVGGGGGNAVNNMIESGLDGVDFVVANTDAQALSLSKAQRIIQLGVGVTEGLGAGSHPEVGRAAAEESWDEINDHLSGSHMVFITA
;
A
#
# COMPACT_ATOMS: atom_id res chain seq x y z
N MET A 1 47.23 3.55 38.01
CA MET A 1 46.19 3.73 37.11
C MET A 1 44.89 3.68 37.86
N GLY A 2 44.25 4.76 37.81
CA GLY A 2 42.93 4.76 38.35
C GLY A 2 42.12 3.62 37.78
N PRO A 3 41.13 3.24 38.51
CA PRO A 3 40.22 2.24 37.98
C PRO A 3 39.81 2.68 36.59
N PHE A 4 39.99 1.76 35.68
CA PHE A 4 39.41 1.97 34.38
C PHE A 4 37.93 2.17 34.58
N MET A 5 37.53 3.43 34.41
CA MET A 5 36.15 3.58 34.10
C MET A 5 35.94 2.89 32.78
N THR A 6 35.65 1.66 32.87
CA THR A 6 34.97 1.04 31.74
C THR A 6 33.65 1.74 31.65
N ILE A 7 33.61 2.74 30.86
CA ILE A 7 32.35 3.23 30.36
C ILE A 7 31.83 2.07 29.52
N ASN A 8 31.00 1.28 30.13
CA ASN A 8 30.13 0.42 29.31
C ASN A 8 29.22 1.34 28.52
N LEU A 9 29.76 1.85 27.46
CA LEU A 9 28.92 2.32 26.41
C LEU A 9 28.26 1.09 25.85
N THR A 10 27.23 0.63 26.50
CA THR A 10 26.23 -0.15 25.83
C THR A 10 25.73 0.74 24.73
N ILE A 11 26.31 0.59 23.57
CA ILE A 11 25.66 1.07 22.37
C ILE A 11 24.30 0.40 22.41
N PRO A 12 23.22 1.16 22.61
CA PRO A 12 21.91 0.55 22.57
C PRO A 12 21.85 -0.20 21.24
N ASP A 13 21.38 -1.43 21.29
CA ASP A 13 21.14 -2.20 20.09
C ASP A 13 20.46 -1.31 19.07
N ILE A 14 21.26 -0.79 18.16
CA ILE A 14 20.71 -0.06 17.04
C ILE A 14 20.03 -1.10 16.19
N GLN A 15 18.78 -1.33 16.48
CA GLN A 15 17.94 -2.08 15.58
C GLN A 15 17.83 -1.24 14.31
N GLU A 16 18.29 -1.81 13.21
CA GLU A 16 17.97 -1.24 11.92
C GLU A 16 16.45 -1.19 11.80
N LEU A 17 15.92 -0.02 12.07
CA LEU A 17 14.52 0.24 11.81
C LEU A 17 14.36 0.36 10.31
N LYS A 18 14.06 -0.75 9.66
CA LYS A 18 13.69 -0.72 8.26
C LYS A 18 12.31 -0.07 8.16
N PRO A 19 12.20 1.08 7.51
CA PRO A 19 10.90 1.70 7.33
C PRO A 19 10.00 0.77 6.52
N ARG A 20 8.78 0.63 6.97
CA ARG A 20 7.77 -0.12 6.25
C ARG A 20 7.16 0.79 5.20
N ILE A 21 7.47 0.50 3.95
CA ILE A 21 7.03 1.32 2.81
C ILE A 21 5.94 0.55 2.07
N THR A 22 4.84 1.23 1.81
CA THR A 22 3.73 0.69 1.02
C THR A 22 3.56 1.53 -0.24
N VAL A 23 3.45 0.87 -1.37
CA VAL A 23 3.04 1.49 -2.64
C VAL A 23 1.58 1.15 -2.87
N PHE A 24 0.75 2.16 -2.96
CA PHE A 24 -0.68 2.04 -3.10
C PHE A 24 -1.10 2.49 -4.50
N GLY A 25 -1.52 1.55 -5.32
CA GLY A 25 -1.98 1.82 -6.69
C GLY A 25 -3.49 1.90 -6.74
N VAL A 26 -4.03 3.00 -7.24
CA VAL A 26 -5.47 3.26 -7.30
C VAL A 26 -5.93 3.34 -8.75
N GLY A 27 -6.98 2.62 -9.06
CA GLY A 27 -7.56 2.60 -10.40
C GLY A 27 -6.73 1.81 -11.40
N GLY A 28 -7.10 1.90 -12.67
CA GLY A 28 -6.43 1.17 -13.75
C GLY A 28 -4.98 1.58 -13.96
N GLY A 29 -4.71 2.88 -13.95
CA GLY A 29 -3.35 3.41 -14.11
C GLY A 29 -2.45 3.05 -12.94
N GLY A 30 -2.97 3.18 -11.71
CA GLY A 30 -2.23 2.81 -10.50
C GLY A 30 -1.92 1.32 -10.42
N GLY A 31 -2.89 0.49 -10.77
CA GLY A 31 -2.71 -0.96 -10.83
C GLY A 31 -1.67 -1.38 -11.86
N ASN A 32 -1.68 -0.75 -13.03
CA ASN A 32 -0.69 -1.00 -14.08
C ASN A 32 0.71 -0.58 -13.65
N ALA A 33 0.84 0.57 -13.00
CA ALA A 33 2.12 1.04 -12.48
C ALA A 33 2.69 0.06 -11.43
N VAL A 34 1.85 -0.43 -10.53
CA VAL A 34 2.24 -1.42 -9.53
C VAL A 34 2.71 -2.72 -10.18
N ASN A 35 1.99 -3.23 -11.15
CA ASN A 35 2.40 -4.43 -11.88
C ASN A 35 3.78 -4.25 -12.53
N ASN A 36 4.04 -3.09 -13.12
CA ASN A 36 5.33 -2.80 -13.71
C ASN A 36 6.44 -2.75 -12.68
N MET A 37 6.19 -2.19 -11.50
CA MET A 37 7.17 -2.17 -10.41
C MET A 37 7.49 -3.58 -9.92
N ILE A 38 6.50 -4.42 -9.78
CA ILE A 38 6.69 -5.82 -9.37
C ILE A 38 7.48 -6.58 -10.42
N GLU A 39 7.16 -6.42 -11.69
CA GLU A 39 7.87 -7.07 -12.79
C GLU A 39 9.31 -6.62 -12.91
N SER A 40 9.61 -5.38 -12.55
CA SER A 40 10.98 -4.86 -12.55
C SER A 40 11.82 -5.35 -11.38
N GLY A 41 11.22 -6.11 -10.47
CA GLY A 41 11.95 -6.68 -9.34
C GLY A 41 12.14 -5.74 -8.17
N LEU A 42 11.33 -4.68 -8.08
CA LEU A 42 11.37 -3.78 -6.92
C LEU A 42 11.02 -4.56 -5.65
N ASP A 43 11.94 -4.58 -4.70
CA ASP A 43 11.86 -5.37 -3.48
C ASP A 43 11.86 -4.46 -2.25
N GLY A 44 11.48 -5.02 -1.09
CA GLY A 44 11.51 -4.29 0.17
C GLY A 44 10.34 -3.35 0.40
N VAL A 45 9.31 -3.41 -0.42
CA VAL A 45 8.08 -2.63 -0.28
C VAL A 45 6.87 -3.54 -0.34
N ASP A 46 5.80 -3.12 0.30
CA ASP A 46 4.50 -3.78 0.20
C ASP A 46 3.69 -3.12 -0.91
N PHE A 47 3.02 -3.92 -1.73
CA PHE A 47 2.16 -3.42 -2.79
C PHE A 47 0.70 -3.68 -2.45
N VAL A 48 -0.10 -2.63 -2.54
CA VAL A 48 -1.54 -2.69 -2.37
C VAL A 48 -2.17 -2.01 -3.57
N VAL A 49 -3.15 -2.65 -4.19
CA VAL A 49 -3.92 -2.04 -5.28
C VAL A 49 -5.39 -1.99 -4.91
N ALA A 50 -6.04 -0.93 -5.34
CA ALA A 50 -7.45 -0.72 -5.12
C ALA A 50 -8.12 -0.33 -6.43
N ASN A 51 -9.26 -0.90 -6.70
CA ASN A 51 -10.04 -0.58 -7.88
C ASN A 51 -11.51 -0.91 -7.62
N THR A 52 -12.38 -0.24 -8.34
CA THR A 52 -13.80 -0.56 -8.37
C THR A 52 -14.08 -1.74 -9.29
N ASP A 53 -13.22 -1.99 -10.26
CA ASP A 53 -13.36 -3.03 -11.28
C ASP A 53 -12.72 -4.33 -10.79
N ALA A 54 -13.56 -5.33 -10.51
CA ALA A 54 -13.12 -6.64 -10.05
C ALA A 54 -12.25 -7.35 -11.09
N GLN A 55 -12.51 -7.14 -12.38
CA GLN A 55 -11.75 -7.77 -13.44
C GLN A 55 -10.32 -7.25 -13.50
N ALA A 56 -10.14 -5.94 -13.33
CA ALA A 56 -8.81 -5.33 -13.25
C ALA A 56 -8.03 -5.87 -12.06
N LEU A 57 -8.69 -6.08 -10.92
CA LEU A 57 -8.05 -6.64 -9.72
C LEU A 57 -7.60 -8.08 -9.92
N SER A 58 -8.33 -8.85 -10.69
CA SER A 58 -7.95 -10.26 -10.96
C SER A 58 -6.65 -10.37 -11.75
N LEU A 59 -6.26 -9.33 -12.45
CA LEU A 59 -5.02 -9.27 -13.23
C LEU A 59 -3.85 -8.67 -12.45
N SER A 60 -4.09 -8.24 -11.21
CA SER A 60 -3.06 -7.60 -10.40
C SER A 60 -2.06 -8.62 -9.86
N LYS A 61 -0.79 -8.23 -9.86
CA LYS A 61 0.30 -8.99 -9.25
C LYS A 61 0.58 -8.59 -7.81
N ALA A 62 -0.14 -7.60 -7.30
CA ALA A 62 0.03 -7.12 -5.94
C ALA A 62 -0.38 -8.19 -4.92
N GLN A 63 0.32 -8.19 -3.79
CA GLN A 63 0.05 -9.13 -2.69
C GLN A 63 -1.30 -8.87 -2.04
N ARG A 64 -1.72 -7.59 -2.01
CA ARG A 64 -2.98 -7.19 -1.40
C ARG A 64 -3.81 -6.41 -2.40
N ILE A 65 -5.07 -6.75 -2.49
CA ILE A 65 -6.02 -6.06 -3.35
C ILE A 65 -7.22 -5.62 -2.53
N ILE A 66 -7.75 -4.45 -2.87
CA ILE A 66 -8.94 -3.89 -2.26
C ILE A 66 -9.95 -3.62 -3.36
N GLN A 67 -11.11 -4.26 -3.28
CA GLN A 67 -12.20 -3.92 -4.16
C GLN A 67 -13.00 -2.78 -3.56
N LEU A 68 -13.00 -1.63 -4.24
CA LEU A 68 -13.67 -0.44 -3.78
C LEU A 68 -15.15 -0.45 -4.16
N GLY A 69 -15.98 0.00 -3.23
CA GLY A 69 -17.35 0.35 -3.53
C GLY A 69 -18.19 -0.75 -4.16
N VAL A 70 -18.11 -1.98 -3.65
CA VAL A 70 -18.86 -3.12 -4.20
C VAL A 70 -20.36 -2.81 -4.24
N GLY A 71 -20.89 -2.16 -3.21
CA GLY A 71 -22.30 -1.81 -3.16
C GLY A 71 -22.68 -0.67 -4.12
N VAL A 72 -21.74 0.21 -4.45
CA VAL A 72 -21.99 1.34 -5.36
C VAL A 72 -21.85 0.92 -6.81
N THR A 73 -20.89 0.06 -7.13
CA THR A 73 -20.54 -0.29 -8.51
C THR A 73 -20.93 -1.71 -8.92
N GLU A 74 -21.30 -2.55 -7.96
CA GLU A 74 -21.57 -3.97 -8.18
C GLU A 74 -20.42 -4.71 -8.87
N GLY A 75 -19.18 -4.19 -8.69
CA GLY A 75 -17.98 -4.77 -9.29
C GLY A 75 -17.74 -4.39 -10.75
N LEU A 76 -18.55 -3.51 -11.32
CA LEU A 76 -18.45 -3.11 -12.73
C LEU A 76 -17.52 -1.93 -12.95
N GLY A 77 -16.97 -1.34 -11.90
CA GLY A 77 -16.11 -0.19 -11.99
C GLY A 77 -16.87 1.14 -11.95
N ALA A 78 -16.14 2.24 -11.87
CA ALA A 78 -16.72 3.57 -11.80
C ALA A 78 -17.09 4.14 -13.17
N GLY A 79 -16.71 3.47 -14.26
CA GLY A 79 -17.00 3.91 -15.62
C GLY A 79 -16.44 5.29 -15.95
N SER A 80 -15.29 5.66 -15.38
CA SER A 80 -14.67 6.98 -15.51
C SER A 80 -15.53 8.13 -14.96
N HIS A 81 -16.48 7.85 -14.07
CA HIS A 81 -17.28 8.85 -13.38
C HIS A 81 -16.65 9.16 -12.02
N PRO A 82 -16.08 10.37 -11.82
CA PRO A 82 -15.42 10.73 -10.56
C PRO A 82 -16.32 10.62 -9.33
N GLU A 83 -17.60 10.91 -9.47
CA GLU A 83 -18.56 10.84 -8.38
C GLU A 83 -18.76 9.41 -7.88
N VAL A 84 -18.80 8.46 -8.79
CA VAL A 84 -18.93 7.03 -8.47
C VAL A 84 -17.65 6.55 -7.82
N GLY A 85 -16.49 6.94 -8.34
CA GLY A 85 -15.20 6.61 -7.75
C GLY A 85 -15.03 7.14 -6.34
N ARG A 86 -15.48 8.38 -6.08
CA ARG A 86 -15.46 8.99 -4.76
C ARG A 86 -16.33 8.20 -3.78
N ALA A 87 -17.56 7.91 -4.17
CA ALA A 87 -18.48 7.14 -3.33
C ALA A 87 -17.94 5.74 -3.04
N ALA A 88 -17.32 5.11 -4.02
CA ALA A 88 -16.68 3.82 -3.86
C ALA A 88 -15.53 3.86 -2.86
N ALA A 89 -14.69 4.90 -2.92
CA ALA A 89 -13.60 5.07 -1.98
C ALA A 89 -14.10 5.32 -0.56
N GLU A 90 -15.13 6.14 -0.41
CA GLU A 90 -15.74 6.42 0.90
C GLU A 90 -16.36 5.16 1.52
N GLU A 91 -17.01 4.33 0.72
CA GLU A 91 -17.58 3.05 1.19
C GLU A 91 -16.50 2.12 1.73
N SER A 92 -15.32 2.14 1.14
CA SER A 92 -14.21 1.25 1.51
C SER A 92 -13.15 1.90 2.40
N TRP A 93 -13.45 3.08 2.97
CA TRP A 93 -12.49 3.86 3.76
C TRP A 93 -11.83 3.06 4.88
N ASP A 94 -12.60 2.33 5.65
CA ASP A 94 -12.09 1.56 6.78
C ASP A 94 -11.16 0.44 6.31
N GLU A 95 -11.50 -0.23 5.22
CA GLU A 95 -10.66 -1.27 4.63
C GLU A 95 -9.34 -0.70 4.12
N ILE A 96 -9.39 0.48 3.47
CA ILE A 96 -8.18 1.16 3.01
C ILE A 96 -7.29 1.50 4.20
N ASN A 97 -7.84 2.06 5.26
CA ASN A 97 -7.10 2.38 6.47
C ASN A 97 -6.45 1.15 7.09
N ASP A 98 -7.16 0.03 7.15
CA ASP A 98 -6.63 -1.21 7.70
C ASP A 98 -5.41 -1.69 6.91
N HIS A 99 -5.47 -1.63 5.59
CA HIS A 99 -4.35 -2.04 4.73
C HIS A 99 -3.14 -1.11 4.82
N LEU A 100 -3.35 0.17 5.08
CA LEU A 100 -2.28 1.15 5.18
C LEU A 100 -1.76 1.32 6.60
N SER A 101 -2.46 0.76 7.58
CA SER A 101 -2.08 0.83 8.99
C SER A 101 -0.73 0.14 9.20
N GLY A 102 0.14 0.77 9.96
CA GLY A 102 1.47 0.25 10.23
C GLY A 102 2.52 0.61 9.18
N SER A 103 2.14 1.24 8.07
CA SER A 103 3.10 1.76 7.10
C SER A 103 3.72 3.05 7.63
N HIS A 104 5.04 3.18 7.53
CA HIS A 104 5.74 4.41 7.88
C HIS A 104 5.67 5.43 6.76
N MET A 105 5.55 4.96 5.53
CA MET A 105 5.49 5.79 4.34
C MET A 105 4.59 5.10 3.30
N VAL A 106 3.72 5.88 2.68
CA VAL A 106 2.83 5.40 1.63
C VAL A 106 3.02 6.25 0.39
N PHE A 107 3.38 5.61 -0.70
CA PHE A 107 3.42 6.24 -2.02
C PHE A 107 2.14 5.89 -2.76
N ILE A 108 1.45 6.89 -3.26
CA ILE A 108 0.20 6.70 -3.99
C ILE A 108 0.45 6.96 -5.47
N THR A 109 0.06 6.00 -6.30
CA THR A 109 0.07 6.14 -7.75
C THR A 109 -1.33 5.89 -8.30
N ALA A 110 -1.74 6.71 -9.23
CA ALA A 110 -3.09 6.65 -9.78
C ALA A 110 -3.09 6.73 -11.32
#